data_068c578c9df49d86ea7251f9bc5ee4cd
#
_entry.id   068c578c9df49d86ea7251f9bc5ee4cd
#
_cell.length_a   1.000
_cell.length_b   1.000
_cell.length_c   1.000
_cell.angle_alpha   90.00
_cell.angle_beta   90.00
_cell.angle_gamma   90.00
#
_symmetry.space_group_name_H-M   'P 1'
#
loop_
_entity.id
_entity.type
_entity.pdbx_description
1 polymer ?
#
loop_
_entity_poly.entity_id
_entity_poly.type
_entity_poly.pdbx_seq_one_letter_code
_entity_poly.pdbx_strand_id
1 'polypeptide(L)'
;MNKLMAGMVLLAVMSSTAAMAAGSDELWEMTTKMDMPGMPMPAMTEKVCLPKGEGYKPGKVPHQKNCEMSDLKFSGNKTSWKMHCSGRDAMDGSGEVTRTADTMKGSMKLSSKDIQMTQTISGKRVGTCQAK
;
A
#
# COMPACT_ATOMS: atom_id res chain seq x y z
N MET A 1 -12.73 -51.65 -57.07
CA MET A 1 -13.58 -50.92 -56.10
C MET A 1 -12.71 -50.45 -54.97
N ASN A 2 -12.26 -49.28 -55.09
CA ASN A 2 -11.36 -48.71 -54.07
C ASN A 2 -12.11 -47.65 -53.30
N LYS A 3 -12.41 -47.96 -52.07
CA LYS A 3 -12.99 -46.97 -51.16
C LYS A 3 -11.80 -46.22 -50.52
N LEU A 4 -11.53 -45.07 -51.04
CA LEU A 4 -10.66 -44.07 -50.41
C LEU A 4 -11.40 -43.45 -49.28
N MET A 5 -11.09 -43.85 -48.06
CA MET A 5 -11.47 -43.13 -46.87
C MET A 5 -10.49 -41.94 -46.66
N ALA A 6 -10.97 -40.78 -47.02
CA ALA A 6 -10.26 -39.53 -46.66
C ALA A 6 -10.47 -39.29 -45.18
N GLY A 7 -9.40 -39.60 -44.40
CA GLY A 7 -9.38 -39.23 -43.00
C GLY A 7 -9.14 -37.73 -42.87
N MET A 8 -10.16 -37.04 -42.49
CA MET A 8 -10.08 -35.61 -42.18
C MET A 8 -9.53 -35.46 -40.75
N VAL A 9 -8.21 -35.21 -40.66
CA VAL A 9 -7.57 -34.88 -39.41
C VAL A 9 -7.93 -33.44 -39.06
N LEU A 10 -8.89 -33.26 -38.16
CA LEU A 10 -9.17 -32.00 -37.55
C LEU A 10 -8.03 -31.72 -36.57
N LEU A 11 -7.09 -30.88 -36.97
CA LEU A 11 -6.16 -30.26 -36.09
C LEU A 11 -6.93 -29.22 -35.26
N ALA A 12 -7.34 -29.60 -34.07
CA ALA A 12 -7.81 -28.67 -33.05
C ALA A 12 -6.60 -27.87 -32.59
N VAL A 13 -6.45 -26.70 -33.15
CA VAL A 13 -5.52 -25.69 -32.62
C VAL A 13 -6.11 -25.21 -31.30
N MET A 14 -5.69 -25.82 -30.20
CA MET A 14 -5.95 -25.31 -28.89
C MET A 14 -5.12 -24.03 -28.73
N SER A 15 -5.73 -22.90 -29.03
CA SER A 15 -5.24 -21.61 -28.67
C SER A 15 -5.27 -21.55 -27.15
N SER A 16 -4.17 -21.93 -26.53
CA SER A 16 -3.95 -21.62 -25.11
C SER A 16 -3.80 -20.10 -25.02
N THR A 17 -4.91 -19.42 -24.87
CA THR A 17 -4.85 -18.07 -24.31
C THR A 17 -4.29 -18.25 -22.90
N ALA A 18 -3.00 -17.99 -22.75
CA ALA A 18 -2.44 -17.78 -21.45
C ALA A 18 -3.18 -16.59 -20.87
N ALA A 19 -4.25 -16.88 -20.13
CA ALA A 19 -4.87 -15.88 -19.29
C ALA A 19 -3.77 -15.43 -18.35
N MET A 20 -3.20 -14.27 -18.62
CA MET A 20 -2.39 -13.61 -17.60
C MET A 20 -3.29 -13.49 -16.39
N ALA A 21 -3.03 -14.30 -15.38
CA ALA A 21 -3.78 -14.23 -14.15
C ALA A 21 -3.65 -12.79 -13.65
N ALA A 22 -4.78 -12.04 -13.73
CA ALA A 22 -4.86 -10.75 -13.09
C ALA A 22 -4.45 -10.98 -11.64
N GLY A 23 -3.41 -10.27 -11.18
CA GLY A 23 -2.94 -10.41 -9.80
C GLY A 23 -4.10 -10.19 -8.85
N SER A 24 -4.15 -10.97 -7.77
CA SER A 24 -5.20 -10.87 -6.74
C SER A 24 -4.98 -9.69 -5.81
N ASP A 25 -3.83 -9.03 -5.89
CA ASP A 25 -3.47 -7.91 -5.03
C ASP A 25 -4.00 -6.59 -5.58
N GLU A 26 -4.03 -5.59 -4.72
CA GLU A 26 -4.62 -4.30 -5.02
C GLU A 26 -3.55 -3.29 -5.46
N LEU A 27 -3.76 -2.66 -6.60
CA LEU A 27 -2.92 -1.55 -7.05
C LEU A 27 -3.50 -0.24 -6.52
N TRP A 28 -2.71 0.44 -5.74
CA TRP A 28 -3.07 1.71 -5.11
C TRP A 28 -2.21 2.84 -5.66
N GLU A 29 -2.84 3.96 -5.93
CA GLU A 29 -2.15 5.21 -6.20
C GLU A 29 -2.09 6.01 -4.91
N MET A 30 -0.88 6.16 -4.37
CA MET A 30 -0.63 6.81 -3.08
C MET A 30 -0.01 8.18 -3.31
N THR A 31 -0.57 9.17 -2.66
CA THR A 31 -0.02 10.54 -2.64
C THR A 31 0.42 10.87 -1.23
N THR A 32 1.68 11.22 -1.10
CA THR A 32 2.29 11.60 0.17
C THR A 32 2.71 13.06 0.11
N LYS A 33 2.32 13.82 1.11
CA LYS A 33 2.72 15.21 1.28
C LYS A 33 3.39 15.37 2.65
N MET A 34 4.53 16.03 2.65
CA MET A 34 5.22 16.39 3.88
C MET A 34 5.17 17.90 4.09
N ASP A 35 4.75 18.30 5.25
CA ASP A 35 4.73 19.70 5.66
C ASP A 35 5.73 19.91 6.80
N MET A 36 6.74 20.71 6.53
CA MET A 36 7.69 21.17 7.52
C MET A 36 7.69 22.69 7.55
N PRO A 37 7.73 23.32 8.74
CA PRO A 37 7.81 24.79 8.84
C PRO A 37 9.01 25.35 8.07
N GLY A 38 8.76 26.27 7.16
CA GLY A 38 9.82 26.90 6.37
C GLY A 38 10.34 26.11 5.17
N MET A 39 9.86 24.87 4.95
CA MET A 39 10.30 24.03 3.83
C MET A 39 9.09 23.43 3.11
N PRO A 40 8.54 24.13 2.11
CA PRO A 40 7.47 23.55 1.30
C PRO A 40 8.01 22.40 0.47
N MET A 41 7.45 21.21 0.64
CA MET A 41 7.77 20.04 -0.16
C MET A 41 6.61 19.68 -1.09
N PRO A 42 6.88 19.39 -2.37
CA PRO A 42 5.82 18.97 -3.27
C PRO A 42 5.26 17.60 -2.87
N ALA A 43 3.98 17.40 -3.14
CA ALA A 43 3.37 16.09 -2.97
C ALA A 43 3.96 15.10 -3.96
N MET A 44 4.21 13.88 -3.51
CA MET A 44 4.70 12.79 -4.34
C MET A 44 3.60 11.75 -4.52
N THR A 45 3.41 11.31 -5.76
CA THR A 45 2.43 10.28 -6.08
C THR A 45 3.13 9.08 -6.69
N GLU A 46 2.84 7.91 -6.16
CA GLU A 46 3.39 6.64 -6.64
C GLU A 46 2.31 5.55 -6.64
N LYS A 47 2.54 4.53 -7.45
CA LYS A 47 1.68 3.35 -7.47
C LYS A 47 2.33 2.23 -6.66
N VAL A 48 1.57 1.65 -5.75
CA VAL A 48 2.04 0.61 -4.83
C VAL A 48 1.10 -0.59 -4.94
N CYS A 49 1.69 -1.78 -5.00
CA CYS A 49 0.92 -3.03 -4.95
C CYS A 49 0.81 -3.48 -3.49
N LEU A 50 -0.41 -3.51 -2.97
CA LEU A 50 -0.68 -3.95 -1.61
C LEU A 50 -1.40 -5.30 -1.61
N PRO A 51 -1.06 -6.22 -0.69
CA PRO A 51 -1.78 -7.47 -0.55
C PRO A 51 -3.26 -7.23 -0.26
N LYS A 52 -4.11 -8.01 -0.90
CA LYS A 52 -5.56 -7.92 -0.74
C LYS A 52 -5.96 -8.15 0.72
N GLY A 53 -6.81 -7.27 1.25
CA GLY A 53 -7.31 -7.38 2.61
C GLY A 53 -6.32 -6.96 3.69
N GLU A 54 -5.06 -6.74 3.35
CA GLU A 54 -4.06 -6.20 4.26
C GLU A 54 -3.95 -4.69 4.07
N GLY A 55 -4.62 -3.91 4.85
CA GLY A 55 -4.41 -2.46 4.85
C GLY A 55 -3.02 -2.09 5.38
N TYR A 56 -2.80 -0.81 5.46
CA TYR A 56 -1.63 -0.27 6.14
C TYR A 56 -1.63 -0.78 7.59
N LYS A 57 -0.62 -1.59 7.94
CA LYS A 57 -0.43 -2.11 9.29
C LYS A 57 0.79 -1.45 9.90
N PRO A 58 0.60 -0.45 10.77
CA PRO A 58 1.73 0.29 11.36
C PRO A 58 2.75 -0.60 12.06
N GLY A 59 2.29 -1.68 12.70
CA GLY A 59 3.16 -2.61 13.40
C GLY A 59 4.06 -3.46 12.51
N LYS A 60 3.80 -3.49 11.19
CA LYS A 60 4.64 -4.20 10.20
C LYS A 60 5.63 -3.29 9.48
N VAL A 61 5.55 -1.99 9.70
CA VAL A 61 6.52 -1.06 9.13
C VAL A 61 7.86 -1.25 9.85
N PRO A 62 8.95 -1.45 9.11
CA PRO A 62 10.26 -1.51 9.75
C PRO A 62 10.50 -0.23 10.56
N HIS A 63 10.78 -0.40 11.83
CA HIS A 63 11.07 0.72 12.72
C HIS A 63 12.46 0.53 13.34
N GLN A 64 13.06 1.64 13.71
CA GLN A 64 14.38 1.61 14.36
C GLN A 64 14.26 1.00 15.75
N LYS A 65 15.33 0.36 16.21
CA LYS A 65 15.35 -0.34 17.51
C LYS A 65 15.06 0.56 18.71
N ASN A 66 15.33 1.86 18.56
CA ASN A 66 15.08 2.84 19.60
C ASN A 66 13.69 3.46 19.55
N CYS A 67 12.81 2.97 18.67
CA CYS A 67 11.44 3.45 18.53
C CYS A 67 10.45 2.41 19.03
N GLU A 68 9.48 2.85 19.81
CA GLU A 68 8.39 2.03 20.32
C GLU A 68 7.05 2.56 19.82
N MET A 69 6.20 1.66 19.41
CA MET A 69 4.82 1.98 19.04
C MET A 69 3.89 1.66 20.21
N SER A 70 2.99 2.57 20.52
CA SER A 70 2.03 2.43 21.61
C SER A 70 0.65 2.94 21.20
N ASP A 71 -0.34 2.69 22.05
CA ASP A 71 -1.74 3.14 21.86
C ASP A 71 -2.32 2.78 20.50
N LEU A 72 -1.97 1.60 20.00
CA LEU A 72 -2.55 1.10 18.76
C LEU A 72 -4.05 0.81 18.96
N LYS A 73 -4.88 1.55 18.27
CA LYS A 73 -6.34 1.45 18.35
C LYS A 73 -6.95 1.21 16.99
N PHE A 74 -7.90 0.30 16.95
CA PHE A 74 -8.71 0.01 15.77
C PHE A 74 -10.15 0.38 16.08
N SER A 75 -10.73 1.25 15.28
CA SER A 75 -12.12 1.67 15.43
C SER A 75 -12.78 1.71 14.05
N GLY A 76 -13.58 0.71 13.74
CA GLY A 76 -14.15 0.55 12.41
C GLY A 76 -13.07 0.44 11.35
N ASN A 77 -13.06 1.37 10.42
CA ASN A 77 -12.07 1.47 9.34
C ASN A 77 -10.91 2.41 9.67
N LYS A 78 -10.82 2.90 10.90
CA LYS A 78 -9.79 3.81 11.37
C LYS A 78 -8.79 3.11 12.27
N THR A 79 -7.51 3.31 12.00
CA THR A 79 -6.40 2.86 12.84
C THR A 79 -5.62 4.07 13.32
N SER A 80 -5.31 4.11 14.60
CA SER A 80 -4.48 5.18 15.19
C SER A 80 -3.39 4.58 16.07
N TRP A 81 -2.29 5.28 16.20
CA TRP A 81 -1.15 4.85 16.99
C TRP A 81 -0.31 6.03 17.47
N LYS A 82 0.54 5.75 18.45
CA LYS A 82 1.60 6.66 18.89
C LYS A 82 2.95 5.98 18.72
N MET A 83 3.97 6.76 18.50
CA MET A 83 5.35 6.30 18.39
C MET A 83 6.24 7.17 19.22
N HIS A 84 7.17 6.54 19.94
CA HIS A 84 8.19 7.22 20.72
C HIS A 84 9.55 6.66 20.35
N CYS A 85 10.46 7.54 19.97
CA CYS A 85 11.85 7.20 19.71
C CYS A 85 12.73 7.85 20.75
N SER A 86 13.62 7.07 21.36
CA SER A 86 14.57 7.53 22.35
C SER A 86 15.96 7.73 21.74
N GLY A 87 16.87 8.39 22.48
CA GLY A 87 18.24 8.58 22.08
C GLY A 87 18.57 9.98 21.60
N ARG A 88 19.63 10.10 20.78
CA ARG A 88 20.11 11.39 20.29
C ARG A 88 19.07 12.11 19.42
N ASP A 89 18.36 11.36 18.62
CA ASP A 89 17.32 11.87 17.74
C ASP A 89 15.92 11.55 18.30
N ALA A 90 15.73 11.81 19.61
CA ALA A 90 14.46 11.55 20.27
C ALA A 90 13.30 12.26 19.57
N MET A 91 12.24 11.51 19.31
CA MET A 91 11.12 11.96 18.50
C MET A 91 9.83 11.32 19.00
N ASP A 92 8.78 12.10 19.07
CA ASP A 92 7.44 11.62 19.33
C ASP A 92 6.59 11.73 18.08
N GLY A 93 5.77 10.73 17.86
CA GLY A 93 4.87 10.70 16.72
C GLY A 93 3.50 10.19 17.08
N SER A 94 2.53 10.62 16.31
CA SER A 94 1.18 10.07 16.34
C SER A 94 0.65 9.99 14.92
N GLY A 95 -0.11 8.95 14.63
CA GLY A 95 -0.66 8.76 13.30
C GLY A 95 -2.04 8.17 13.34
N GLU A 96 -2.76 8.38 12.26
CA GLU A 96 -4.05 7.76 12.03
C GLU A 96 -4.25 7.49 10.54
N VAL A 97 -4.92 6.41 10.23
CA VAL A 97 -5.28 6.02 8.86
C VAL A 97 -6.72 5.57 8.86
N THR A 98 -7.51 6.11 7.94
CA THR A 98 -8.87 5.66 7.67
C THR A 98 -8.89 5.01 6.29
N ARG A 99 -9.43 3.81 6.22
CA ARG A 99 -9.50 3.03 4.98
C ARG A 99 -10.93 2.64 4.66
N THR A 100 -11.31 2.83 3.41
CA THR A 100 -12.51 2.24 2.82
C THR A 100 -12.09 1.15 1.84
N ALA A 101 -13.05 0.54 1.14
CA ALA A 101 -12.73 -0.44 0.09
C ALA A 101 -11.85 0.14 -1.03
N ASP A 102 -12.03 1.42 -1.35
CA ASP A 102 -11.42 2.06 -2.52
C ASP A 102 -10.52 3.26 -2.18
N THR A 103 -10.53 3.75 -0.95
CA THR A 103 -9.78 4.93 -0.55
C THR A 103 -9.04 4.72 0.76
N MET A 104 -7.98 5.49 0.93
CA MET A 104 -7.19 5.55 2.14
C MET A 104 -6.79 7.00 2.41
N LYS A 105 -6.95 7.44 3.65
CA LYS A 105 -6.49 8.76 4.09
C LYS A 105 -5.82 8.60 5.44
N GLY A 106 -4.69 9.25 5.60
CA GLY A 106 -3.96 9.20 6.85
C GLY A 106 -3.13 10.45 7.07
N SER A 107 -2.77 10.65 8.32
CA SER A 107 -1.83 11.69 8.70
C SER A 107 -0.93 11.18 9.82
N MET A 108 0.30 11.63 9.81
CA MET A 108 1.27 11.37 10.86
C MET A 108 1.93 12.67 11.26
N LYS A 109 1.98 12.92 12.55
CA LYS A 109 2.68 14.07 13.13
C LYS A 109 3.92 13.55 13.85
N LEU A 110 5.05 14.12 13.52
CA LEU A 110 6.33 13.82 14.15
C LEU A 110 6.86 15.11 14.77
N SER A 111 7.26 15.04 16.01
CA SER A 111 7.86 16.16 16.69
C SER A 111 9.14 15.74 17.42
N SER A 112 10.19 16.49 17.20
CA SER A 112 11.41 16.42 17.96
C SER A 112 11.66 17.77 18.66
N LYS A 113 12.77 17.88 19.36
CA LYS A 113 13.13 19.09 20.10
C LYS A 113 13.12 20.36 19.21
N ASP A 114 13.52 20.21 17.95
CA ASP A 114 13.74 21.34 17.04
C ASP A 114 12.90 21.29 15.76
N ILE A 115 12.23 20.17 15.50
CA ILE A 115 11.54 19.94 14.23
C ILE A 115 10.13 19.42 14.49
N GLN A 116 9.18 20.01 13.82
CA GLN A 116 7.81 19.47 13.71
C GLN A 116 7.52 19.17 12.25
N MET A 117 7.04 17.96 11.98
CA MET A 117 6.71 17.51 10.64
C MET A 117 5.34 16.86 10.63
N THR A 118 4.55 17.18 9.63
CA THR A 118 3.28 16.50 9.38
C THR A 118 3.35 15.82 8.03
N GLN A 119 3.06 14.54 8.01
CA GLN A 119 2.95 13.75 6.79
C GLN A 119 1.47 13.44 6.55
N THR A 120 0.99 13.74 5.37
CA THR A 120 -0.38 13.40 4.94
C THR A 120 -0.30 12.38 3.82
N ILE A 121 -1.08 11.33 3.94
CA ILE A 121 -1.15 10.25 2.96
C ILE A 121 -2.59 10.15 2.46
N SER A 122 -2.75 10.10 1.16
CA SER A 122 -4.03 9.77 0.54
C SER A 122 -3.81 8.72 -0.54
N GLY A 123 -4.76 7.82 -0.69
CA GLY A 123 -4.65 6.76 -1.67
C GLY A 123 -6.01 6.37 -2.23
N LYS A 124 -6.00 5.86 -3.44
CA LYS A 124 -7.16 5.27 -4.08
C LYS A 124 -6.74 3.99 -4.80
N ARG A 125 -7.62 3.00 -4.74
CA ARG A 125 -7.43 1.78 -5.51
C ARG A 125 -7.70 2.06 -6.98
N VAL A 126 -6.75 1.74 -7.84
CA VAL A 126 -6.82 2.02 -9.28
C VAL A 126 -6.82 0.77 -10.14
N GLY A 127 -6.68 -0.40 -9.54
CA GLY A 127 -6.69 -1.67 -10.28
C GLY A 127 -6.22 -2.84 -9.43
N THR A 128 -5.72 -3.84 -10.11
CA THR A 128 -5.14 -5.04 -9.51
C THR A 128 -3.69 -5.18 -9.93
N CYS A 129 -2.93 -5.88 -9.11
CA CYS A 129 -1.52 -6.13 -9.36
C CYS A 129 -1.12 -7.46 -8.72
N GLN A 130 0.11 -7.86 -8.96
CA GLN A 130 0.69 -9.03 -8.33
C GLN A 130 1.89 -8.56 -7.50
N ALA A 131 1.78 -8.66 -6.18
CA ALA A 131 2.90 -8.39 -5.27
C ALA A 131 3.93 -9.51 -5.40
N LYS A 132 5.20 -9.11 -5.47
CA LYS A 132 6.33 -10.05 -5.48
C LYS A 132 6.67 -10.50 -4.07
#